data_9dbdb17d0004f595e9bd9c22356f368e
#
_entry.id   9dbdb17d0004f595e9bd9c22356f368e
#
_cell.length_a   1.000
_cell.length_b   1.000
_cell.length_c   1.000
_cell.angle_alpha   90.00
_cell.angle_beta   90.00
_cell.angle_gamma   90.00
#
_symmetry.space_group_name_H-M   'P 1'
#
loop_
_entity.id
_entity.type
_entity.pdbx_description
1 polymer ?
#
loop_
_entity_poly.entity_id
_entity_poly.type
_entity_poly.pdbx_seq_one_letter_code
_entity_poly.pdbx_strand_id
1 'polypeptide(L)'
;MDSENTILSVDVEKVIRGKSPRLADRLPRFVINFIKRLIHQDEINRLLSDNRDYNGVELATRILHDLDVTYNVHYSGSRPDPSGRYIFVSNHPLGGLDGMILISYIGSHFKDVRFIVNDLLMYIRPLAPVFVPVNKYGKMRHDNTRLFQDTFNSDAQILYFPAGLCSRLIDGKVSDLDWKKTFVTKAIESRRDIVPMFFSGENSGFFYRLAGLRKKLGIKVNIETFLLPDEMFRKKGSSFDLYIGDPIPYTSLTGEHSHKEWCDIIRQKSYAARNQTR
;
A
#
# COMPACT_ATOMS: atom_id res chain seq x y z
N MET A 1 -22.65 26.22 8.40
CA MET A 1 -21.52 25.69 9.19
C MET A 1 -21.37 24.16 9.08
N ASP A 2 -21.96 23.52 8.04
CA ASP A 2 -21.97 22.03 7.91
C ASP A 2 -21.10 21.47 6.77
N SER A 3 -20.30 22.30 6.10
CA SER A 3 -19.55 21.86 4.92
C SER A 3 -18.11 21.37 5.19
N GLU A 4 -17.51 21.70 6.32
CA GLU A 4 -16.13 21.29 6.64
C GLU A 4 -16.04 19.93 7.35
N ASN A 5 -17.05 19.54 8.11
CA ASN A 5 -17.03 18.31 8.92
C ASN A 5 -17.27 17.03 8.10
N THR A 6 -17.75 17.16 6.85
CA THR A 6 -18.05 16.00 5.96
C THR A 6 -16.80 15.48 5.22
N ILE A 7 -15.67 16.17 5.33
CA ILE A 7 -14.47 15.93 4.51
C ILE A 7 -13.54 14.86 5.11
N LEU A 8 -13.63 14.62 6.41
CA LEU A 8 -12.67 13.75 7.13
C LEU A 8 -13.17 12.30 7.36
N SER A 9 -14.43 11.99 7.04
CA SER A 9 -15.00 10.68 7.33
C SER A 9 -15.03 9.75 6.11
N VAL A 10 -14.71 8.49 6.33
CA VAL A 10 -14.97 7.40 5.38
C VAL A 10 -16.44 7.01 5.50
N ASP A 11 -17.17 7.01 4.39
CA ASP A 11 -18.56 6.59 4.30
C ASP A 11 -18.71 5.52 3.22
N VAL A 12 -18.95 4.28 3.64
CA VAL A 12 -19.13 3.11 2.77
C VAL A 12 -20.19 3.35 1.71
N GLU A 13 -21.31 3.95 2.09
CA GLU A 13 -22.42 4.16 1.16
C GLU A 13 -22.03 5.16 0.07
N LYS A 14 -21.34 6.24 0.44
CA LYS A 14 -20.81 7.22 -0.53
C LYS A 14 -19.76 6.57 -1.45
N VAL A 15 -18.89 5.71 -0.92
CA VAL A 15 -17.89 4.99 -1.71
C VAL A 15 -18.55 4.05 -2.72
N ILE A 16 -19.52 3.24 -2.29
CA ILE A 16 -20.27 2.33 -3.18
C ILE A 16 -21.02 3.14 -4.23
N ARG A 17 -21.70 4.21 -3.85
CA ARG A 17 -22.45 5.09 -4.76
C ARG A 17 -21.56 5.77 -5.78
N GLY A 18 -20.37 6.22 -5.36
CA GLY A 18 -19.38 6.82 -6.25
C GLY A 18 -18.81 5.85 -7.30
N LYS A 19 -18.72 4.55 -6.97
CA LYS A 19 -18.26 3.51 -7.89
C LYS A 19 -19.38 2.93 -8.77
N SER A 20 -20.55 2.75 -8.20
CA SER A 20 -21.72 2.18 -8.90
C SER A 20 -23.02 2.64 -8.25
N PRO A 21 -23.63 3.73 -8.73
CA PRO A 21 -24.92 4.23 -8.21
C PRO A 21 -26.01 3.14 -8.22
N ARG A 22 -26.09 2.37 -9.32
CA ARG A 22 -27.06 1.28 -9.45
C ARG A 22 -26.92 0.18 -8.40
N LEU A 23 -25.65 -0.09 -7.98
CA LEU A 23 -25.40 -1.08 -6.93
C LEU A 23 -25.81 -0.51 -5.56
N ALA A 24 -25.49 0.74 -5.29
CA ALA A 24 -25.88 1.42 -4.05
C ALA A 24 -27.39 1.40 -3.83
N ASP A 25 -28.19 1.64 -4.88
CA ASP A 25 -29.64 1.66 -4.82
C ASP A 25 -30.28 0.27 -4.65
N ARG A 26 -29.57 -0.79 -5.03
CA ARG A 26 -30.03 -2.19 -4.93
C ARG A 26 -29.63 -2.90 -3.65
N LEU A 27 -28.59 -2.41 -2.97
CA LEU A 27 -28.10 -3.05 -1.75
C LEU A 27 -29.05 -2.82 -0.58
N PRO A 28 -29.55 -3.89 0.07
CA PRO A 28 -30.33 -3.76 1.29
C PRO A 28 -29.53 -3.08 2.41
N ARG A 29 -30.19 -2.29 3.25
CA ARG A 29 -29.55 -1.58 4.37
C ARG A 29 -28.76 -2.49 5.31
N PHE A 30 -29.24 -3.71 5.56
CA PHE A 30 -28.53 -4.63 6.43
C PHE A 30 -27.17 -5.06 5.84
N VAL A 31 -27.05 -5.16 4.49
CA VAL A 31 -25.77 -5.46 3.81
C VAL A 31 -24.83 -4.27 3.95
N ILE A 32 -25.31 -3.06 3.75
CA ILE A 32 -24.51 -1.84 3.94
C ILE A 32 -24.01 -1.74 5.38
N ASN A 33 -24.88 -1.97 6.37
CA ASN A 33 -24.51 -1.97 7.78
C ASN A 33 -23.51 -3.08 8.13
N PHE A 34 -23.64 -4.26 7.52
CA PHE A 34 -22.68 -5.34 7.66
C PHE A 34 -21.30 -4.93 7.11
N ILE A 35 -21.25 -4.32 5.92
CA ILE A 35 -20.00 -3.82 5.33
C ILE A 35 -19.38 -2.74 6.22
N LYS A 36 -20.17 -1.76 6.72
CA LYS A 36 -19.69 -0.72 7.64
C LYS A 36 -19.00 -1.32 8.87
N ARG A 37 -19.61 -2.34 9.48
CA ARG A 37 -19.02 -3.05 10.62
C ARG A 37 -17.76 -3.81 10.24
N LEU A 38 -17.78 -4.51 9.09
CA LEU A 38 -16.66 -5.32 8.63
C LEU A 38 -15.40 -4.48 8.36
N ILE A 39 -15.58 -3.26 7.82
CA ILE A 39 -14.45 -2.35 7.58
C ILE A 39 -14.14 -1.45 8.79
N HIS A 40 -14.80 -1.65 9.93
CA HIS A 40 -14.60 -0.82 11.13
C HIS A 40 -14.78 0.68 10.86
N GLN A 41 -15.85 1.05 10.10
CA GLN A 41 -16.05 2.42 9.66
C GLN A 41 -16.02 3.42 10.83
N ASP A 42 -16.66 3.11 11.95
CA ASP A 42 -16.76 4.00 13.09
C ASP A 42 -15.41 4.18 13.79
N GLU A 43 -14.62 3.10 13.91
CA GLU A 43 -13.27 3.13 14.49
C GLU A 43 -12.31 3.92 13.59
N ILE A 44 -12.36 3.70 12.26
CA ILE A 44 -11.57 4.49 11.30
C ILE A 44 -11.94 5.97 11.42
N ASN A 45 -13.23 6.30 11.44
CA ASN A 45 -13.68 7.68 11.55
C ASN A 45 -13.28 8.33 12.88
N ARG A 46 -13.25 7.57 13.97
CA ARG A 46 -12.73 8.04 15.26
C ARG A 46 -11.23 8.34 15.15
N LEU A 47 -10.41 7.41 14.62
CA LEU A 47 -8.98 7.64 14.41
C LEU A 47 -8.72 8.89 13.54
N LEU A 48 -9.50 9.09 12.48
CA LEU A 48 -9.38 10.27 11.63
C LEU A 48 -9.81 11.55 12.35
N SER A 49 -10.86 11.50 13.17
CA SER A 49 -11.36 12.63 13.96
C SER A 49 -10.37 13.04 15.05
N ASP A 50 -9.81 12.07 15.76
CA ASP A 50 -8.84 12.31 16.85
C ASP A 50 -7.53 12.90 16.30
N ASN A 51 -7.22 12.61 15.04
CA ASN A 51 -6.03 13.08 14.33
C ASN A 51 -6.35 14.12 13.22
N ARG A 52 -7.46 14.86 13.33
CA ARG A 52 -7.96 15.77 12.28
C ARG A 52 -7.00 16.88 11.85
N ASP A 53 -6.07 17.25 12.71
CA ASP A 53 -5.09 18.32 12.47
C ASP A 53 -3.85 17.82 11.70
N TYR A 54 -3.75 16.52 11.46
CA TYR A 54 -2.63 15.87 10.79
C TYR A 54 -3.00 15.35 9.42
N ASN A 55 -2.01 15.29 8.52
CA ASN A 55 -2.20 14.72 7.18
C ASN A 55 -0.93 14.00 6.70
N GLY A 56 -1.05 13.27 5.60
CA GLY A 56 0.07 12.60 4.93
C GLY A 56 0.92 11.73 5.86
N VAL A 57 2.22 12.00 5.91
CA VAL A 57 3.20 11.25 6.71
C VAL A 57 2.90 11.34 8.21
N GLU A 58 2.57 12.54 8.67
CA GLU A 58 2.33 12.78 10.08
C GLU A 58 1.10 12.01 10.58
N LEU A 59 0.01 12.01 9.79
CA LEU A 59 -1.17 11.21 10.09
C LEU A 59 -0.84 9.72 10.14
N ALA A 60 -0.10 9.19 9.15
CA ALA A 60 0.29 7.78 9.16
C ALA A 60 1.06 7.43 10.45
N THR A 61 2.00 8.28 10.87
CA THR A 61 2.77 8.11 12.10
C THR A 61 1.89 8.14 13.35
N ARG A 62 0.91 9.07 13.41
CA ARG A 62 -0.03 9.18 14.54
C ARG A 62 -0.95 7.96 14.64
N ILE A 63 -1.48 7.48 13.52
CA ILE A 63 -2.31 6.28 13.50
C ILE A 63 -1.53 5.06 14.02
N LEU A 64 -0.26 4.90 13.65
CA LEU A 64 0.59 3.84 14.19
C LEU A 64 0.75 3.95 15.70
N HIS A 65 0.99 5.16 16.22
CA HIS A 65 1.06 5.43 17.65
C HIS A 65 -0.26 5.09 18.37
N ASP A 66 -1.40 5.51 17.85
CA ASP A 66 -2.72 5.25 18.46
C ASP A 66 -3.10 3.77 18.44
N LEU A 67 -2.57 3.02 17.47
CA LEU A 67 -2.69 1.57 17.39
C LEU A 67 -1.64 0.84 18.23
N ASP A 68 -0.73 1.56 18.90
CA ASP A 68 0.41 0.98 19.63
C ASP A 68 1.21 0.01 18.74
N VAL A 69 1.42 0.40 17.47
CA VAL A 69 2.17 -0.38 16.48
C VAL A 69 3.58 0.15 16.39
N THR A 70 4.55 -0.73 16.56
CA THR A 70 5.97 -0.45 16.45
C THR A 70 6.62 -1.22 15.32
N TYR A 71 7.80 -0.80 14.89
CA TYR A 71 8.57 -1.53 13.89
C TYR A 71 10.07 -1.34 14.10
N ASN A 72 10.83 -2.40 13.77
CA ASN A 72 12.29 -2.39 13.75
C ASN A 72 12.77 -2.33 12.30
N VAL A 73 13.82 -1.57 12.05
CA VAL A 73 14.40 -1.43 10.72
C VAL A 73 15.75 -2.12 10.66
N HIS A 74 15.89 -3.03 9.73
CA HIS A 74 17.10 -3.81 9.51
C HIS A 74 17.66 -3.50 8.11
N TYR A 75 18.95 -3.21 8.04
CA TYR A 75 19.63 -2.97 6.77
C TYR A 75 20.50 -4.20 6.42
N SER A 76 20.35 -4.73 5.21
CA SER A 76 21.21 -5.81 4.72
C SER A 76 22.51 -5.30 4.07
N GLY A 77 22.62 -3.99 3.90
CA GLY A 77 23.78 -3.31 3.29
C GLY A 77 23.78 -1.81 3.54
N SER A 78 24.06 -1.04 2.51
CA SER A 78 24.16 0.43 2.58
C SER A 78 22.79 1.08 2.82
N ARG A 79 22.74 2.11 3.66
CA ARG A 79 21.54 2.94 3.79
C ARG A 79 21.38 3.78 2.53
N PRO A 80 20.15 3.94 2.01
CA PRO A 80 19.89 4.88 0.92
C PRO A 80 20.28 6.30 1.32
N ASP A 81 21.02 7.00 0.45
CA ASP A 81 21.40 8.39 0.67
C ASP A 81 20.15 9.29 0.69
N PRO A 82 19.95 10.13 1.74
CA PRO A 82 18.81 11.05 1.78
C PRO A 82 18.69 12.02 0.59
N SER A 83 19.78 12.27 -0.13
CA SER A 83 19.82 13.11 -1.35
C SER A 83 19.45 12.35 -2.62
N GLY A 84 19.40 11.01 -2.56
CA GLY A 84 19.10 10.17 -3.71
C GLY A 84 17.61 10.20 -4.10
N ARG A 85 17.33 9.72 -5.32
CA ARG A 85 15.97 9.57 -5.85
C ARG A 85 15.66 8.09 -6.04
N TYR A 86 14.69 7.59 -5.28
CA TYR A 86 14.43 6.15 -5.21
C TYR A 86 13.00 5.77 -5.58
N ILE A 87 12.86 4.51 -5.99
CA ILE A 87 11.61 3.75 -5.95
C ILE A 87 11.79 2.67 -4.89
N PHE A 88 11.13 2.82 -3.75
CA PHE A 88 11.07 1.83 -2.70
C PHE A 88 10.04 0.78 -3.07
N VAL A 89 10.46 -0.47 -3.23
CA VAL A 89 9.58 -1.59 -3.59
C VAL A 89 9.55 -2.62 -2.49
N SER A 90 8.35 -3.05 -2.09
CA SER A 90 8.15 -4.01 -1.01
C SER A 90 7.12 -5.08 -1.36
N ASN A 91 7.19 -6.23 -0.69
CA ASN A 91 6.05 -7.11 -0.55
C ASN A 91 4.94 -6.40 0.22
N HIS A 92 3.72 -6.93 0.15
CA HIS A 92 2.51 -6.28 0.69
C HIS A 92 1.70 -7.26 1.55
N PRO A 93 2.20 -7.69 2.73
CA PRO A 93 1.55 -8.75 3.50
C PRO A 93 0.27 -8.33 4.21
N LEU A 94 0.17 -7.08 4.70
CA LEU A 94 -0.91 -6.65 5.59
C LEU A 94 -2.02 -5.85 4.90
N GLY A 95 -1.74 -5.25 3.74
CA GLY A 95 -2.73 -4.57 2.93
C GLY A 95 -3.05 -3.11 3.31
N GLY A 96 -2.71 -2.64 4.47
CA GLY A 96 -2.92 -1.25 4.91
C GLY A 96 -1.86 -0.80 5.88
N LEU A 97 -1.64 -1.57 6.92
CA LEU A 97 -0.73 -1.24 8.01
C LEU A 97 0.74 -1.17 7.55
N ASP A 98 1.16 -2.11 6.69
CA ASP A 98 2.47 -2.07 6.05
C ASP A 98 2.69 -0.79 5.23
N GLY A 99 1.67 -0.33 4.49
CA GLY A 99 1.71 0.94 3.79
C GLY A 99 1.92 2.13 4.73
N MET A 100 1.20 2.18 5.86
CA MET A 100 1.37 3.25 6.86
C MET A 100 2.76 3.25 7.49
N ILE A 101 3.29 2.07 7.84
CA ILE A 101 4.65 1.93 8.38
C ILE A 101 5.68 2.44 7.36
N LEU A 102 5.55 2.07 6.09
CA LEU A 102 6.47 2.50 5.05
C LEU A 102 6.36 4.01 4.76
N ILE A 103 5.16 4.59 4.78
CA ILE A 103 4.96 6.04 4.67
C ILE A 103 5.65 6.77 5.84
N SER A 104 5.42 6.30 7.07
CA SER A 104 6.02 6.89 8.28
C SER A 104 7.54 6.78 8.23
N TYR A 105 8.08 5.59 7.91
CA TYR A 105 9.52 5.36 7.83
C TYR A 105 10.18 6.23 6.74
N ILE A 106 9.70 6.16 5.50
CA ILE A 106 10.31 6.89 4.38
C ILE A 106 10.15 8.41 4.62
N GLY A 107 8.97 8.85 5.04
CA GLY A 107 8.70 10.27 5.30
C GLY A 107 9.50 10.86 6.45
N SER A 108 9.99 10.03 7.41
CA SER A 108 10.89 10.50 8.49
C SER A 108 12.35 10.64 8.05
N HIS A 109 12.75 10.01 6.95
CA HIS A 109 14.12 10.00 6.44
C HIS A 109 14.31 10.86 5.19
N PHE A 110 13.23 11.13 4.46
CA PHE A 110 13.25 11.86 3.19
C PHE A 110 12.20 12.97 3.19
N LYS A 111 12.46 14.06 2.44
CA LYS A 111 11.61 15.27 2.47
C LYS A 111 10.20 15.08 1.93
N ASP A 112 10.04 14.22 0.95
CA ASP A 112 8.76 14.01 0.28
C ASP A 112 8.60 12.53 -0.10
N VAL A 113 7.42 11.98 0.10
CA VAL A 113 7.07 10.61 -0.26
C VAL A 113 5.76 10.57 -1.02
N ARG A 114 5.72 9.77 -2.08
CA ARG A 114 4.52 9.50 -2.87
C ARG A 114 4.29 8.00 -2.93
N PHE A 115 3.11 7.58 -2.55
CA PHE A 115 2.73 6.18 -2.53
C PHE A 115 1.74 5.88 -3.65
N ILE A 116 2.12 4.97 -4.54
CA ILE A 116 1.27 4.52 -5.65
C ILE A 116 0.20 3.57 -5.10
N VAL A 117 -1.05 4.01 -5.12
CA VAL A 117 -2.17 3.34 -4.45
C VAL A 117 -3.35 3.08 -5.38
N ASN A 118 -4.23 2.16 -4.98
CA ASN A 118 -5.54 2.02 -5.60
C ASN A 118 -6.37 3.30 -5.36
N ASP A 119 -7.10 3.74 -6.38
CA ASP A 119 -7.94 4.94 -6.35
C ASP A 119 -9.01 4.94 -5.24
N LEU A 120 -9.38 3.76 -4.69
CA LEU A 120 -10.27 3.67 -3.53
C LEU A 120 -9.66 4.30 -2.26
N LEU A 121 -8.33 4.30 -2.12
CA LEU A 121 -7.69 4.91 -0.94
C LEU A 121 -7.78 6.43 -0.94
N MET A 122 -8.10 7.06 -2.07
CA MET A 122 -8.38 8.51 -2.15
C MET A 122 -9.59 8.96 -1.34
N TYR A 123 -10.43 8.03 -0.90
CA TYR A 123 -11.52 8.34 0.05
C TYR A 123 -11.01 8.60 1.48
N ILE A 124 -9.77 8.21 1.80
CA ILE A 124 -9.08 8.60 3.04
C ILE A 124 -8.36 9.92 2.77
N ARG A 125 -9.13 10.99 2.66
CA ARG A 125 -8.65 12.31 2.22
C ARG A 125 -7.44 12.86 2.97
N PRO A 126 -7.32 12.71 4.32
CA PRO A 126 -6.14 13.20 5.02
C PRO A 126 -4.82 12.52 4.61
N LEU A 127 -4.88 11.33 4.00
CA LEU A 127 -3.69 10.68 3.41
C LEU A 127 -3.46 11.05 1.93
N ALA A 128 -4.41 11.75 1.28
CA ALA A 128 -4.28 12.12 -0.12
C ALA A 128 -2.98 12.88 -0.49
N PRO A 129 -2.37 13.71 0.38
CA PRO A 129 -1.10 14.37 0.07
C PRO A 129 0.04 13.40 -0.28
N VAL A 130 0.03 12.17 0.24
CA VAL A 130 1.06 11.16 -0.06
C VAL A 130 0.59 10.14 -1.11
N PHE A 131 -0.67 10.15 -1.53
CA PHE A 131 -1.22 9.15 -2.43
C PHE A 131 -1.17 9.58 -3.90
N VAL A 132 -0.79 8.64 -4.75
CA VAL A 132 -0.88 8.78 -6.22
C VAL A 132 -1.78 7.66 -6.73
N PRO A 133 -3.01 7.99 -7.14
CA PRO A 133 -4.00 6.98 -7.50
C PRO A 133 -3.70 6.33 -8.85
N VAL A 134 -3.75 5.01 -8.88
CA VAL A 134 -3.76 4.23 -10.11
C VAL A 134 -5.06 3.45 -10.22
N ASN A 135 -5.65 3.43 -11.40
CA ASN A 135 -6.86 2.66 -11.62
C ASN A 135 -6.49 1.20 -11.90
N LYS A 136 -7.03 0.29 -11.08
CA LYS A 136 -6.80 -1.14 -11.24
C LYS A 136 -7.71 -1.77 -12.28
N TYR A 137 -8.91 -1.19 -12.47
CA TYR A 137 -9.94 -1.68 -13.36
C TYR A 137 -10.40 -0.56 -14.29
N GLY A 138 -10.19 -0.72 -15.62
CA GLY A 138 -10.58 0.25 -16.62
C GLY A 138 -9.48 1.22 -17.05
N LYS A 139 -9.82 2.18 -17.93
CA LYS A 139 -8.88 3.21 -18.38
C LYS A 139 -8.58 4.17 -17.23
N MET A 140 -7.30 4.48 -17.05
CA MET A 140 -6.88 5.53 -16.11
C MET A 140 -7.44 6.87 -16.59
N ARG A 141 -7.99 7.70 -15.70
CA ARG A 141 -8.40 9.06 -16.04
C ARG A 141 -7.16 9.83 -16.49
N HIS A 142 -7.31 10.70 -17.48
CA HIS A 142 -6.21 11.47 -18.04
C HIS A 142 -5.40 12.21 -16.95
N ASP A 143 -6.09 12.81 -15.99
CA ASP A 143 -5.46 13.53 -14.88
C ASP A 143 -4.61 12.61 -14.00
N ASN A 144 -5.07 11.38 -13.71
CA ASN A 144 -4.30 10.40 -12.93
C ASN A 144 -3.07 9.92 -13.70
N THR A 145 -3.16 9.80 -15.02
CA THR A 145 -2.01 9.43 -15.88
C THR A 145 -0.94 10.50 -15.82
N ARG A 146 -1.34 11.76 -15.93
CA ARG A 146 -0.42 12.90 -15.82
C ARG A 146 0.20 12.96 -14.43
N LEU A 147 -0.60 12.91 -13.36
CA LEU A 147 -0.10 12.92 -12.00
C LEU A 147 0.91 11.79 -11.76
N PHE A 148 0.63 10.58 -12.27
CA PHE A 148 1.53 9.44 -12.18
C PHE A 148 2.88 9.74 -12.86
N GLN A 149 2.87 10.28 -14.08
CA GLN A 149 4.10 10.63 -14.79
C GLN A 149 4.87 11.77 -14.08
N ASP A 150 4.18 12.83 -13.69
CA ASP A 150 4.77 13.97 -13.01
C ASP A 150 5.41 13.54 -11.68
N THR A 151 4.79 12.58 -10.98
CA THR A 151 5.33 12.01 -9.74
C THR A 151 6.68 11.32 -9.97
N PHE A 152 6.82 10.51 -11.02
CA PHE A 152 8.10 9.85 -11.31
C PHE A 152 9.16 10.83 -11.77
N ASN A 153 8.79 11.96 -12.34
CA ASN A 153 9.70 13.03 -12.77
C ASN A 153 10.08 14.02 -11.66
N SER A 154 9.35 14.03 -10.52
CA SER A 154 9.64 14.89 -9.36
C SER A 154 10.84 14.39 -8.55
N ASP A 155 11.17 15.06 -7.44
CA ASP A 155 12.22 14.62 -6.51
C ASP A 155 11.65 13.80 -5.33
N ALA A 156 10.33 13.59 -5.28
CA ALA A 156 9.69 12.78 -4.24
C ALA A 156 10.19 11.33 -4.26
N GLN A 157 10.29 10.70 -3.13
CA GLN A 157 10.53 9.26 -3.02
C GLN A 157 9.26 8.51 -3.39
N ILE A 158 9.39 7.44 -4.16
CA ILE A 158 8.25 6.66 -4.64
C ILE A 158 8.14 5.37 -3.84
N LEU A 159 7.05 5.19 -3.12
CA LEU A 159 6.68 3.91 -2.49
C LEU A 159 5.77 3.12 -3.44
N TYR A 160 6.11 1.86 -3.66
CA TYR A 160 5.42 1.02 -4.62
C TYR A 160 5.27 -0.43 -4.13
N PHE A 161 4.07 -0.97 -4.21
CA PHE A 161 3.81 -2.40 -4.03
C PHE A 161 3.58 -3.06 -5.39
N PRO A 162 4.59 -3.73 -5.98
CA PRO A 162 4.51 -4.19 -7.37
C PRO A 162 3.47 -5.28 -7.62
N ALA A 163 3.10 -6.06 -6.60
CA ALA A 163 2.01 -7.05 -6.69
C ALA A 163 0.64 -6.41 -6.87
N GLY A 164 0.45 -5.16 -6.39
CA GLY A 164 -0.80 -4.39 -6.48
C GLY A 164 -1.97 -4.98 -5.68
N LEU A 165 -1.75 -6.07 -4.96
CA LEU A 165 -2.64 -6.71 -3.99
C LEU A 165 -1.82 -7.22 -2.83
N CYS A 166 -2.42 -7.30 -1.64
CA CYS A 166 -1.74 -7.91 -0.50
C CYS A 166 -1.45 -9.39 -0.76
N SER A 167 -0.42 -9.89 -0.07
CA SER A 167 0.10 -11.26 -0.20
C SER A 167 -1.00 -12.32 0.01
N ARG A 168 -0.77 -13.50 -0.52
CA ARG A 168 -1.67 -14.65 -0.46
C ARG A 168 -0.93 -15.87 0.08
N LEU A 169 -1.69 -16.85 0.55
CA LEU A 169 -1.14 -18.17 0.86
C LEU A 169 -0.97 -18.94 -0.46
N ILE A 170 0.29 -19.16 -0.85
CA ILE A 170 0.70 -19.87 -2.06
C ILE A 170 1.61 -21.01 -1.61
N ASP A 171 1.23 -22.25 -1.90
CA ASP A 171 1.98 -23.46 -1.55
C ASP A 171 2.41 -23.51 -0.06
N GLY A 172 1.47 -23.11 0.81
CA GLY A 172 1.68 -23.10 2.28
C GLY A 172 2.52 -21.94 2.81
N LYS A 173 2.95 -21.00 1.96
CA LYS A 173 3.74 -19.82 2.36
C LYS A 173 3.01 -18.53 1.99
N VAL A 174 3.08 -17.54 2.88
CA VAL A 174 2.59 -16.19 2.57
C VAL A 174 3.56 -15.51 1.60
N SER A 175 3.07 -15.17 0.44
CA SER A 175 3.86 -14.56 -0.62
C SER A 175 2.99 -13.66 -1.50
N ASP A 176 3.62 -12.66 -2.10
CA ASP A 176 2.98 -11.81 -3.10
C ASP A 176 2.61 -12.60 -4.36
N LEU A 177 1.55 -12.13 -5.00
CA LEU A 177 1.29 -12.45 -6.40
C LEU A 177 2.43 -11.90 -7.28
N ASP A 178 2.41 -12.26 -8.57
CA ASP A 178 3.44 -11.82 -9.51
C ASP A 178 3.59 -10.29 -9.51
N TRP A 179 4.83 -9.85 -9.36
CA TRP A 179 5.18 -8.45 -9.42
C TRP A 179 5.08 -7.93 -10.85
N LYS A 180 4.54 -6.74 -10.99
CA LYS A 180 4.41 -6.04 -12.28
C LYS A 180 5.67 -5.25 -12.57
N LYS A 181 6.19 -5.37 -13.78
CA LYS A 181 7.42 -4.72 -14.23
C LYS A 181 7.39 -3.20 -14.33
N THR A 182 6.24 -2.56 -14.09
CA THR A 182 6.04 -1.12 -14.25
C THR A 182 7.08 -0.28 -13.49
N PHE A 183 7.43 -0.67 -12.26
CA PHE A 183 8.42 0.05 -11.46
C PHE A 183 9.83 -0.01 -12.08
N VAL A 184 10.22 -1.12 -12.71
CA VAL A 184 11.50 -1.25 -13.44
C VAL A 184 11.52 -0.30 -14.62
N THR A 185 10.46 -0.31 -15.45
CA THR A 185 10.34 0.60 -16.59
C THR A 185 10.45 2.06 -16.12
N LYS A 186 9.74 2.41 -15.05
CA LYS A 186 9.77 3.77 -14.49
C LYS A 186 11.11 4.14 -13.85
N ALA A 187 11.80 3.20 -13.23
CA ALA A 187 13.15 3.44 -12.69
C ALA A 187 14.12 3.87 -13.79
N ILE A 188 14.12 3.16 -14.91
CA ILE A 188 14.96 3.48 -16.08
C ILE A 188 14.56 4.82 -16.69
N GLU A 189 13.25 5.04 -16.96
CA GLU A 189 12.73 6.26 -17.60
C GLU A 189 13.01 7.51 -16.77
N SER A 190 12.84 7.43 -15.43
CA SER A 190 12.98 8.57 -14.52
C SER A 190 14.34 8.67 -13.83
N ARG A 191 15.27 7.77 -14.15
CA ARG A 191 16.63 7.69 -13.57
C ARG A 191 16.61 7.64 -12.06
N ARG A 192 15.86 6.66 -11.52
CA ARG A 192 15.74 6.41 -10.08
C ARG A 192 16.29 5.05 -9.74
N ASP A 193 17.04 4.99 -8.67
CA ASP A 193 17.51 3.73 -8.12
C ASP A 193 16.35 3.00 -7.44
N ILE A 194 16.43 1.67 -7.36
CA ILE A 194 15.40 0.87 -6.73
C ILE A 194 15.92 0.38 -5.38
N VAL A 195 15.16 0.61 -4.32
CA VAL A 195 15.45 0.06 -2.98
C VAL A 195 14.49 -1.10 -2.73
N PRO A 196 15.00 -2.35 -2.79
CA PRO A 196 14.19 -3.51 -2.46
C PRO A 196 14.00 -3.61 -0.94
N MET A 197 12.75 -3.75 -0.49
CA MET A 197 12.41 -3.91 0.91
C MET A 197 11.61 -5.18 1.12
N PHE A 198 11.70 -5.74 2.31
CA PHE A 198 10.84 -6.82 2.77
C PHE A 198 10.19 -6.44 4.10
N PHE A 199 8.87 -6.56 4.15
CA PHE A 199 8.08 -6.32 5.34
C PHE A 199 7.65 -7.66 5.95
N SER A 200 7.94 -7.87 7.25
CA SER A 200 7.48 -9.04 7.98
C SER A 200 6.01 -8.87 8.38
N GLY A 201 5.27 -9.94 8.41
CA GLY A 201 3.89 -9.93 8.89
C GLY A 201 2.98 -10.78 8.02
N GLU A 202 1.85 -11.14 8.62
CA GLU A 202 0.84 -11.97 7.97
C GLU A 202 -0.55 -11.57 8.44
N ASN A 203 -1.53 -11.69 7.58
CA ASN A 203 -2.94 -11.60 7.93
C ASN A 203 -3.42 -12.92 8.58
N SER A 204 -4.63 -12.93 9.11
CA SER A 204 -5.18 -14.10 9.77
C SER A 204 -5.36 -15.29 8.79
N GLY A 205 -5.32 -16.49 9.35
CA GLY A 205 -5.65 -17.69 8.56
C GLY A 205 -7.06 -17.64 7.95
N PHE A 206 -7.98 -16.87 8.55
CA PHE A 206 -9.32 -16.65 7.99
C PHE A 206 -9.26 -15.84 6.70
N PHE A 207 -8.47 -14.77 6.67
CA PHE A 207 -8.25 -13.97 5.47
C PHE A 207 -7.76 -14.84 4.29
N TYR A 208 -6.76 -15.68 4.54
CA TYR A 208 -6.19 -16.54 3.49
C TYR A 208 -7.15 -17.64 3.05
N ARG A 209 -7.89 -18.26 4.00
CA ARG A 209 -8.91 -19.27 3.67
C ARG A 209 -10.02 -18.68 2.81
N LEU A 210 -10.52 -17.48 3.16
CA LEU A 210 -11.54 -16.79 2.38
C LEU A 210 -11.04 -16.48 0.96
N ALA A 211 -9.80 -15.98 0.83
CA ALA A 211 -9.17 -15.73 -0.47
C ALA A 211 -9.06 -17.02 -1.32
N GLY A 212 -8.65 -18.12 -0.69
CA GLY A 212 -8.57 -19.43 -1.34
C GLY A 212 -9.94 -19.97 -1.79
N LEU A 213 -10.95 -19.89 -0.92
CA LEU A 213 -12.32 -20.32 -1.23
C LEU A 213 -12.91 -19.50 -2.37
N ARG A 214 -12.76 -18.16 -2.30
CA ARG A 214 -13.17 -17.26 -3.38
C ARG A 214 -12.57 -17.66 -4.73
N LYS A 215 -11.26 -17.95 -4.76
CA LYS A 215 -10.57 -18.40 -5.98
C LYS A 215 -11.14 -19.72 -6.50
N LYS A 216 -11.38 -20.71 -5.63
CA LYS A 216 -11.99 -22.00 -5.98
C LYS A 216 -13.40 -21.85 -6.55
N LEU A 217 -14.17 -20.90 -6.04
CA LEU A 217 -15.54 -20.60 -6.52
C LEU A 217 -15.57 -19.69 -7.76
N GLY A 218 -14.42 -19.29 -8.31
CA GLY A 218 -14.34 -18.44 -9.50
C GLY A 218 -14.85 -17.01 -9.30
N ILE A 219 -15.00 -16.53 -8.04
CA ILE A 219 -15.47 -15.17 -7.73
C ILE A 219 -14.37 -14.18 -8.08
N LYS A 220 -14.62 -13.30 -9.05
CA LYS A 220 -13.63 -12.33 -9.56
C LYS A 220 -13.35 -11.16 -8.60
N VAL A 221 -14.32 -10.79 -7.77
CA VAL A 221 -14.18 -9.70 -6.79
C VAL A 221 -13.37 -10.19 -5.60
N ASN A 222 -12.35 -9.43 -5.19
CA ASN A 222 -11.49 -9.77 -4.05
C ASN A 222 -12.20 -9.42 -2.73
N ILE A 223 -13.23 -10.21 -2.37
CA ILE A 223 -14.07 -9.97 -1.18
C ILE A 223 -13.27 -9.99 0.13
N GLU A 224 -12.20 -10.77 0.20
CA GLU A 224 -11.29 -10.81 1.34
C GLU A 224 -10.65 -9.46 1.66
N THR A 225 -10.54 -8.56 0.67
CA THR A 225 -9.95 -7.23 0.90
C THR A 225 -10.81 -6.34 1.81
N PHE A 226 -12.09 -6.64 1.95
CA PHE A 226 -12.96 -5.97 2.94
C PHE A 226 -12.60 -6.31 4.39
N LEU A 227 -11.82 -7.39 4.62
CA LEU A 227 -11.32 -7.75 5.94
C LEU A 227 -10.05 -6.97 6.33
N LEU A 228 -9.40 -6.27 5.40
CA LEU A 228 -8.11 -5.61 5.69
C LEU A 228 -8.17 -4.57 6.81
N PRO A 229 -9.25 -3.79 6.98
CA PRO A 229 -9.38 -2.93 8.15
C PRO A 229 -9.49 -3.73 9.46
N ASP A 230 -10.25 -4.83 9.50
CA ASP A 230 -10.31 -5.74 10.66
C ASP A 230 -8.94 -6.35 10.96
N GLU A 231 -8.21 -6.80 9.94
CA GLU A 231 -6.83 -7.29 10.09
C GLU A 231 -5.90 -6.21 10.66
N MET A 232 -6.06 -4.94 10.27
CA MET A 232 -5.29 -3.81 10.80
C MET A 232 -5.56 -3.62 12.31
N PHE A 233 -6.83 -3.57 12.73
CA PHE A 233 -7.18 -3.38 14.14
C PHE A 233 -6.76 -4.57 15.01
N ARG A 234 -6.76 -5.80 14.47
CA ARG A 234 -6.23 -7.00 15.15
C ARG A 234 -4.73 -6.93 15.42
N LYS A 235 -3.99 -6.06 14.75
CA LYS A 235 -2.54 -5.85 14.93
C LYS A 235 -2.22 -4.74 15.94
N LYS A 236 -3.21 -4.20 16.64
CA LYS A 236 -2.97 -3.26 17.74
C LYS A 236 -1.99 -3.86 18.76
N GLY A 237 -0.99 -3.09 19.19
CA GLY A 237 0.06 -3.53 20.11
C GLY A 237 1.09 -4.47 19.48
N SER A 238 1.13 -4.60 18.15
CA SER A 238 2.09 -5.49 17.48
C SER A 238 3.37 -4.76 17.08
N SER A 239 4.45 -5.53 16.97
CA SER A 239 5.74 -5.06 16.43
C SER A 239 6.06 -5.81 15.14
N PHE A 240 6.65 -5.10 14.17
CA PHE A 240 7.00 -5.63 12.86
C PHE A 240 8.48 -5.38 12.54
N ASP A 241 9.00 -6.15 11.57
CA ASP A 241 10.35 -5.94 11.05
C ASP A 241 10.28 -5.48 9.60
N LEU A 242 11.02 -4.41 9.29
CA LEU A 242 11.23 -3.87 7.97
C LEU A 242 12.69 -4.10 7.57
N TYR A 243 12.91 -4.88 6.53
CA TYR A 243 14.24 -5.16 5.99
C TYR A 243 14.46 -4.34 4.73
N ILE A 244 15.59 -3.64 4.67
CA ILE A 244 15.96 -2.74 3.57
C ILE A 244 17.23 -3.28 2.93
N GLY A 245 17.13 -3.63 1.64
CA GLY A 245 18.25 -4.08 0.83
C GLY A 245 19.05 -2.91 0.25
N ASP A 246 20.20 -3.25 -0.35
CA ASP A 246 21.04 -2.28 -1.04
C ASP A 246 20.29 -1.60 -2.19
N PRO A 247 20.44 -0.27 -2.36
CA PRO A 247 19.97 0.40 -3.55
C PRO A 247 20.54 -0.20 -4.83
N ILE A 248 19.68 -0.47 -5.79
CA ILE A 248 20.05 -0.99 -7.12
C ILE A 248 20.08 0.20 -8.07
N PRO A 249 21.25 0.61 -8.58
CA PRO A 249 21.38 1.74 -9.49
C PRO A 249 20.56 1.50 -10.76
N TYR A 250 19.80 2.51 -11.21
CA TYR A 250 19.03 2.40 -12.46
C TYR A 250 19.94 2.11 -13.67
N THR A 251 21.20 2.53 -13.62
CA THR A 251 22.23 2.28 -14.65
C THR A 251 22.61 0.80 -14.75
N SER A 252 22.38 -0.01 -13.70
CA SER A 252 22.60 -1.45 -13.73
C SER A 252 21.46 -2.24 -14.37
N LEU A 253 20.31 -1.60 -14.61
CA LEU A 253 19.13 -2.20 -15.27
C LEU A 253 19.33 -2.19 -16.80
N THR A 254 20.34 -2.91 -17.26
CA THR A 254 20.76 -2.95 -18.67
C THR A 254 19.89 -3.86 -19.53
N GLY A 255 20.14 -3.87 -20.83
CA GLY A 255 19.46 -4.75 -21.79
C GLY A 255 19.82 -6.24 -21.69
N GLU A 256 20.71 -6.65 -20.75
CA GLU A 256 21.04 -8.05 -20.46
C GLU A 256 19.82 -8.85 -20.01
N HIS A 257 18.87 -8.16 -19.35
CA HIS A 257 17.62 -8.76 -18.90
C HIS A 257 16.44 -7.92 -19.39
N SER A 258 15.34 -8.58 -19.73
CA SER A 258 14.06 -7.89 -19.97
C SER A 258 13.57 -7.22 -18.67
N HIS A 259 12.70 -6.22 -18.80
CA HIS A 259 12.09 -5.58 -17.62
C HIS A 259 11.35 -6.58 -16.71
N LYS A 260 10.85 -7.70 -17.25
CA LYS A 260 10.22 -8.74 -16.45
C LYS A 260 11.24 -9.55 -15.65
N GLU A 261 12.34 -9.93 -16.25
CA GLU A 261 13.42 -10.64 -15.57
C GLU A 261 14.04 -9.77 -14.47
N TRP A 262 14.32 -8.48 -14.76
CA TRP A 262 14.74 -7.52 -13.73
C TRP A 262 13.72 -7.43 -12.56
N CYS A 263 12.43 -7.40 -12.86
CA CYS A 263 11.40 -7.39 -11.85
C CYS A 263 11.47 -8.63 -10.95
N ASP A 264 11.70 -9.82 -11.52
CA ASP A 264 11.79 -11.07 -10.78
C ASP A 264 13.09 -11.14 -9.94
N ILE A 265 14.20 -10.65 -10.48
CA ILE A 265 15.48 -10.51 -9.75
C ILE A 265 15.31 -9.58 -8.53
N ILE A 266 14.67 -8.41 -8.73
CA ILE A 266 14.46 -7.43 -7.65
C ILE A 266 13.51 -8.00 -6.60
N ARG A 267 12.45 -8.72 -7.01
CA ARG A 267 11.58 -9.43 -6.07
C ARG A 267 12.37 -10.43 -5.22
N GLN A 268 13.26 -11.23 -5.84
CA GLN A 268 14.12 -12.18 -5.11
C GLN A 268 15.02 -11.45 -4.11
N LYS A 269 15.65 -10.33 -4.50
CA LYS A 269 16.46 -9.49 -3.60
C LYS A 269 15.64 -8.94 -2.43
N SER A 270 14.42 -8.49 -2.68
CA SER A 270 13.48 -8.04 -1.63
C SER A 270 13.24 -9.16 -0.60
N TYR A 271 12.86 -10.35 -1.06
CA TYR A 271 12.62 -11.50 -0.17
C TYR A 271 13.89 -12.04 0.52
N ALA A 272 15.05 -11.87 -0.09
CA ALA A 272 16.34 -12.28 0.48
C ALA A 272 16.82 -11.31 1.57
N ALA A 273 16.38 -10.05 1.58
CA ALA A 273 16.82 -9.04 2.54
C ALA A 273 16.61 -9.49 4.00
N ARG A 274 15.54 -10.23 4.30
CA ARG A 274 15.27 -10.79 5.63
C ARG A 274 16.31 -11.79 6.14
N ASN A 275 17.07 -12.42 5.23
CA ASN A 275 18.06 -13.46 5.56
C ASN A 275 19.47 -12.90 5.66
N GLN A 276 19.69 -11.63 5.35
CA GLN A 276 21.00 -10.99 5.22
C GLN A 276 21.30 -9.98 6.34
N THR A 277 20.44 -9.90 7.35
CA THR A 277 20.67 -9.05 8.53
C THR A 277 21.89 -9.53 9.30
N ARG A 278 22.87 -8.64 9.43
CA ARG A 278 24.07 -8.80 10.27
C ARG A 278 23.77 -8.39 11.68
#